data_a72b3f374df97712e0485728685aeebf
#
_entry.id   a72b3f374df97712e0485728685aeebf
#
_cell.length_a   1.000
_cell.length_b   1.000
_cell.length_c   1.000
_cell.angle_alpha   90.00
_cell.angle_beta   90.00
_cell.angle_gamma   90.00
#
_symmetry.space_group_name_H-M   'P 1'
#
loop_
_entity.id
_entity.type
_entity.pdbx_description
1 polymer ?
#
loop_
_entity_poly.entity_id
_entity_poly.type
_entity_poly.pdbx_seq_one_letter_code
_entity_poly.pdbx_strand_id
1 'polypeptide(L)'
;GPPSVRSHPLESTFEIPDIKITRDSGRIPLVLDVTRRIKKAVGDRTALYGLFCGPYTLASHLRGTNFFRDARQHPEYVKELMAYTTELGLQMADFYLEEGVDVIVPVDPVVSQISPTHFKNFVFEPYAKIFRHIRNKGAFSSFFVCGNATHILELMCQTKPDSLAVDENVNIVAAHKLTDSYDVAIGGNIPLTTALLLGTQLDNMKVGIDLIDSLNTRKNFIFSPG
;
A
#
# COMPACT_ATOMS: atom_id res chain seq x y z
N GLY A 1 8.72 19.73 -5.62
CA GLY A 1 9.15 18.34 -5.59
C GLY A 1 8.25 17.50 -4.71
N PRO A 2 8.41 16.16 -4.71
CA PRO A 2 7.68 15.30 -3.81
C PRO A 2 8.01 15.64 -2.34
N PRO A 3 7.08 15.40 -1.39
CA PRO A 3 7.36 15.60 0.02
C PRO A 3 8.45 14.61 0.48
N SER A 4 9.30 15.08 1.39
CA SER A 4 10.33 14.24 2.04
C SER A 4 10.25 14.41 3.55
N VAL A 5 10.56 13.34 4.29
CA VAL A 5 10.65 13.39 5.74
C VAL A 5 11.90 14.19 6.14
N ARG A 6 11.70 15.28 6.89
CA ARG A 6 12.80 16.12 7.39
C ARG A 6 13.11 15.90 8.87
N SER A 7 12.10 15.47 9.62
CA SER A 7 12.19 15.24 11.07
C SER A 7 11.18 14.17 11.48
N HIS A 8 11.38 13.63 12.66
CA HIS A 8 10.50 12.63 13.26
C HIS A 8 9.82 13.26 14.50
N PRO A 9 8.59 13.79 14.35
CA PRO A 9 7.94 14.57 15.42
C PRO A 9 7.82 13.84 16.76
N LEU A 10 7.74 12.50 16.74
CA LEU A 10 7.59 11.68 17.94
C LEU A 10 8.90 11.03 18.40
N GLU A 11 10.07 11.41 17.83
CA GLU A 11 11.35 10.78 18.14
C GLU A 11 11.71 10.82 19.62
N SER A 12 11.39 11.93 20.29
CA SER A 12 11.76 12.19 21.69
C SER A 12 10.57 12.13 22.67
N THR A 13 9.37 11.76 22.22
CA THR A 13 8.17 11.71 23.08
C THR A 13 7.37 10.45 22.84
N PHE A 14 6.67 9.98 23.89
CA PHE A 14 5.68 8.91 23.79
C PHE A 14 4.23 9.46 23.74
N GLU A 15 4.06 10.77 23.70
CA GLU A 15 2.75 11.39 23.54
C GLU A 15 2.31 11.35 22.08
N ILE A 16 1.25 10.61 21.79
CA ILE A 16 0.64 10.55 20.47
C ILE A 16 -0.32 11.74 20.36
N PRO A 17 -0.18 12.61 19.34
CA PRO A 17 -1.03 13.78 19.21
C PRO A 17 -2.47 13.40 18.85
N ASP A 18 -3.46 14.08 19.39
CA ASP A 18 -4.85 13.98 18.96
C ASP A 18 -5.11 14.90 17.76
N ILE A 19 -4.34 14.68 16.68
CA ILE A 19 -4.48 15.42 15.42
C ILE A 19 -5.32 14.58 14.45
N LYS A 20 -6.40 15.18 13.97
CA LYS A 20 -7.18 14.66 12.85
C LYS A 20 -6.84 15.44 11.60
N ILE A 21 -6.66 14.75 10.48
CA ILE A 21 -6.50 15.42 9.21
C ILE A 21 -7.88 15.89 8.71
N THR A 22 -7.88 16.99 7.99
CA THR A 22 -9.09 17.53 7.33
C THR A 22 -8.81 17.67 5.84
N ARG A 23 -9.86 17.90 5.07
CA ARG A 23 -9.73 18.17 3.63
C ARG A 23 -8.84 19.39 3.32
N ASP A 24 -8.63 20.28 4.29
CA ASP A 24 -7.81 21.50 4.16
C ASP A 24 -6.39 21.32 4.73
N SER A 25 -6.04 20.13 5.23
CA SER A 25 -4.73 19.88 5.84
C SER A 25 -3.64 19.73 4.77
N GLY A 26 -2.57 20.49 4.93
CA GLY A 26 -1.34 20.35 4.12
C GLY A 26 -1.57 20.39 2.62
N ARG A 27 -1.26 19.29 1.92
CA ARG A 27 -1.46 19.15 0.46
C ARG A 27 -2.73 18.39 0.08
N ILE A 28 -3.54 18.00 1.03
CA ILE A 28 -4.78 17.26 0.77
C ILE A 28 -5.70 18.03 -0.20
N PRO A 29 -5.93 19.35 -0.07
CA PRO A 29 -6.77 20.09 -1.02
C PRO A 29 -6.28 19.96 -2.47
N LEU A 30 -4.97 20.04 -2.69
CA LEU A 30 -4.39 19.89 -4.03
C LEU A 30 -4.61 18.48 -4.58
N VAL A 31 -4.36 17.46 -3.76
CA VAL A 31 -4.54 16.06 -4.17
C VAL A 31 -5.99 15.78 -4.54
N LEU A 32 -6.94 16.22 -3.73
CA LEU A 32 -8.36 16.01 -3.98
C LEU A 32 -8.87 16.80 -5.21
N ASP A 33 -8.38 18.03 -5.42
CA ASP A 33 -8.74 18.79 -6.63
C ASP A 33 -8.24 18.09 -7.90
N VAL A 34 -6.99 17.61 -7.89
CA VAL A 34 -6.42 16.85 -9.02
C VAL A 34 -7.19 15.55 -9.25
N THR A 35 -7.51 14.80 -8.19
CA THR A 35 -8.29 13.55 -8.26
C THR A 35 -9.66 13.80 -8.91
N ARG A 36 -10.38 14.83 -8.49
CA ARG A 36 -11.67 15.24 -9.05
C ARG A 36 -11.58 15.58 -10.54
N ARG A 37 -10.55 16.32 -10.94
CA ARG A 37 -10.33 16.68 -12.36
C ARG A 37 -10.02 15.43 -13.20
N ILE A 38 -9.18 14.50 -12.70
CA ILE A 38 -8.88 13.25 -13.40
C ILE A 38 -10.15 12.39 -13.51
N LYS A 39 -10.91 12.25 -12.41
CA LYS A 39 -12.18 11.50 -12.43
C LYS A 39 -13.15 12.06 -13.47
N LYS A 40 -13.28 13.36 -13.56
CA LYS A 40 -14.14 14.02 -14.57
C LYS A 40 -13.64 13.78 -16.01
N ALA A 41 -12.32 13.70 -16.21
CA ALA A 41 -11.74 13.59 -17.55
C ALA A 41 -11.73 12.16 -18.11
N VAL A 42 -11.52 11.15 -17.25
CA VAL A 42 -11.29 9.77 -17.70
C VAL A 42 -11.99 8.70 -16.84
N GLY A 43 -12.71 9.08 -15.80
CA GLY A 43 -13.29 8.13 -14.83
C GLY A 43 -14.44 7.27 -15.37
N ASP A 44 -14.94 7.55 -16.58
CA ASP A 44 -15.91 6.75 -17.32
C ASP A 44 -15.27 5.53 -18.05
N ARG A 45 -13.94 5.57 -18.23
CA ARG A 45 -13.19 4.54 -19.02
C ARG A 45 -11.95 4.02 -18.30
N THR A 46 -11.58 4.60 -17.16
CA THR A 46 -10.35 4.24 -16.43
C THR A 46 -10.62 4.22 -14.94
N ALA A 47 -10.30 3.11 -14.26
CA ALA A 47 -10.33 3.04 -12.81
C ALA A 47 -9.25 3.93 -12.22
N LEU A 48 -9.59 4.67 -11.17
CA LEU A 48 -8.66 5.55 -10.46
C LEU A 48 -8.19 4.90 -9.16
N TYR A 49 -6.87 4.95 -8.95
CA TYR A 49 -6.22 4.48 -7.74
C TYR A 49 -5.85 5.67 -6.85
N GLY A 50 -6.37 5.69 -5.63
CA GLY A 50 -6.02 6.67 -4.59
C GLY A 50 -4.99 6.10 -3.64
N LEU A 51 -3.76 6.64 -3.67
CA LEU A 51 -2.64 6.14 -2.90
C LEU A 51 -2.40 7.02 -1.67
N PHE A 52 -2.13 6.38 -0.52
CA PHE A 52 -1.65 7.07 0.67
C PHE A 52 -0.58 6.25 1.40
N CYS A 53 0.21 6.91 2.24
CA CYS A 53 1.24 6.26 3.05
C CYS A 53 0.59 5.28 4.03
N GLY A 54 0.96 4.00 3.94
CA GLY A 54 0.44 2.96 4.82
C GLY A 54 0.74 3.22 6.30
N PRO A 55 -0.10 2.74 7.21
CA PRO A 55 0.00 3.04 8.65
C PRO A 55 1.35 2.71 9.26
N TYR A 56 1.97 1.59 8.89
CA TYR A 56 3.24 1.14 9.46
C TYR A 56 4.40 2.04 9.03
N THR A 57 4.49 2.37 7.74
CA THR A 57 5.47 3.33 7.23
C THR A 57 5.24 4.71 7.82
N LEU A 58 4.00 5.16 7.94
CA LEU A 58 3.69 6.45 8.56
C LEU A 58 4.12 6.48 10.03
N ALA A 59 3.82 5.43 10.81
CA ALA A 59 4.26 5.31 12.20
C ALA A 59 5.79 5.34 12.33
N SER A 60 6.50 4.64 11.43
CA SER A 60 7.97 4.67 11.39
C SER A 60 8.51 6.07 11.05
N HIS A 61 7.85 6.82 10.16
CA HIS A 61 8.24 8.20 9.85
C HIS A 61 7.97 9.17 11.01
N LEU A 62 6.91 8.95 11.77
CA LEU A 62 6.62 9.78 12.94
C LEU A 62 7.62 9.54 14.08
N ARG A 63 7.96 8.27 14.35
CA ARG A 63 8.80 7.85 15.47
C ARG A 63 10.30 7.76 15.14
N GLY A 64 10.64 7.74 13.88
CA GLY A 64 12.01 7.53 13.42
C GLY A 64 12.51 6.12 13.71
N THR A 65 13.84 5.96 13.81
CA THR A 65 14.49 4.65 14.06
C THR A 65 14.10 4.02 15.40
N ASN A 66 13.64 4.82 16.36
CA ASN A 66 13.13 4.34 17.63
C ASN A 66 11.92 3.41 17.48
N PHE A 67 11.15 3.54 16.41
CA PHE A 67 9.96 2.73 16.16
C PHE A 67 10.23 1.22 16.24
N PHE A 68 11.32 0.76 15.62
CA PHE A 68 11.67 -0.67 15.61
C PHE A 68 12.14 -1.18 16.97
N ARG A 69 12.84 -0.33 17.73
CA ARG A 69 13.25 -0.65 19.09
C ARG A 69 12.04 -0.71 20.03
N ASP A 70 11.14 0.24 19.88
CA ASP A 70 9.93 0.36 20.72
C ASP A 70 8.96 -0.80 20.46
N ALA A 71 8.92 -1.36 19.25
CA ALA A 71 8.14 -2.56 18.97
C ALA A 71 8.52 -3.76 19.87
N ARG A 72 9.75 -3.77 20.38
CA ARG A 72 10.22 -4.79 21.34
C ARG A 72 10.13 -4.32 22.81
N GLN A 73 10.46 -3.06 23.08
CA GLN A 73 10.57 -2.53 24.45
C GLN A 73 9.26 -1.93 24.96
N HIS A 74 8.46 -1.35 24.06
CA HIS A 74 7.22 -0.63 24.35
C HIS A 74 6.10 -1.03 23.35
N PRO A 75 5.74 -2.33 23.26
CA PRO A 75 4.82 -2.82 22.23
C PRO A 75 3.43 -2.17 22.31
N GLU A 76 2.95 -1.80 23.50
CA GLU A 76 1.65 -1.17 23.63
C GLU A 76 1.65 0.26 23.03
N TYR A 77 2.73 1.03 23.24
CA TYR A 77 2.89 2.32 22.57
C TYR A 77 2.88 2.17 21.04
N VAL A 78 3.56 1.15 20.49
CA VAL A 78 3.56 0.93 19.06
C VAL A 78 2.16 0.56 18.56
N LYS A 79 1.38 -0.22 19.32
CA LYS A 79 -0.02 -0.51 18.97
C LYS A 79 -0.89 0.75 18.99
N GLU A 80 -0.72 1.62 19.97
CA GLU A 80 -1.42 2.91 20.04
C GLU A 80 -1.06 3.81 18.85
N LEU A 81 0.24 3.89 18.51
CA LEU A 81 0.71 4.65 17.35
C LEU A 81 0.18 4.06 16.05
N MET A 82 0.12 2.72 15.92
CA MET A 82 -0.50 2.04 14.79
C MET A 82 -2.01 2.32 14.70
N ALA A 83 -2.71 2.35 15.83
CA ALA A 83 -4.12 2.72 15.86
C ALA A 83 -4.33 4.16 15.35
N TYR A 84 -3.52 5.10 15.84
CA TYR A 84 -3.54 6.49 15.38
C TYR A 84 -3.29 6.64 13.88
N THR A 85 -2.22 6.03 13.35
CA THR A 85 -1.90 6.11 11.92
C THR A 85 -2.94 5.39 11.05
N THR A 86 -3.60 4.37 11.58
CA THR A 86 -4.72 3.68 10.92
C THR A 86 -5.92 4.62 10.78
N GLU A 87 -6.27 5.38 11.82
CA GLU A 87 -7.36 6.38 11.72
C GLU A 87 -7.07 7.46 10.69
N LEU A 88 -5.82 7.93 10.60
CA LEU A 88 -5.41 8.86 9.53
C LEU A 88 -5.56 8.23 8.13
N GLY A 89 -5.20 6.95 8.00
CA GLY A 89 -5.40 6.19 6.77
C GLY A 89 -6.87 6.05 6.38
N LEU A 90 -7.76 5.79 7.34
CA LEU A 90 -9.20 5.71 7.12
C LEU A 90 -9.78 7.07 6.68
N GLN A 91 -9.37 8.17 7.30
CA GLN A 91 -9.78 9.51 6.88
C GLN A 91 -9.30 9.83 5.46
N MET A 92 -8.06 9.46 5.10
CA MET A 92 -7.55 9.64 3.73
C MET A 92 -8.33 8.81 2.71
N ALA A 93 -8.66 7.56 3.06
CA ALA A 93 -9.49 6.70 2.23
C ALA A 93 -10.87 7.33 1.98
N ASP A 94 -11.53 7.84 3.02
CA ASP A 94 -12.82 8.52 2.89
C ASP A 94 -12.74 9.74 1.98
N PHE A 95 -11.70 10.57 2.10
CA PHE A 95 -11.52 11.72 1.21
C PHE A 95 -11.38 11.32 -0.26
N TYR A 96 -10.62 10.27 -0.57
CA TYR A 96 -10.53 9.75 -1.93
C TYR A 96 -11.85 9.18 -2.45
N LEU A 97 -12.57 8.44 -1.61
CA LEU A 97 -13.87 7.85 -1.96
C LEU A 97 -14.92 8.92 -2.27
N GLU A 98 -14.92 10.03 -1.52
CA GLU A 98 -15.79 11.19 -1.79
C GLU A 98 -15.48 11.86 -3.15
N GLU A 99 -14.24 11.77 -3.64
CA GLU A 99 -13.86 12.24 -4.99
C GLU A 99 -14.11 11.18 -6.08
N GLY A 100 -14.67 10.01 -5.72
CA GLY A 100 -15.05 8.95 -6.65
C GLY A 100 -13.91 8.06 -7.11
N VAL A 101 -12.85 7.90 -6.30
CA VAL A 101 -11.77 6.94 -6.54
C VAL A 101 -12.33 5.51 -6.45
N ASP A 102 -11.89 4.64 -7.35
CA ASP A 102 -12.39 3.29 -7.49
C ASP A 102 -11.61 2.27 -6.63
N VAL A 103 -10.31 2.50 -6.46
CA VAL A 103 -9.40 1.61 -5.73
C VAL A 103 -8.57 2.41 -4.73
N ILE A 104 -8.59 2.02 -3.47
CA ILE A 104 -7.80 2.65 -2.41
C ILE A 104 -6.57 1.80 -2.11
N VAL A 105 -5.40 2.45 -2.08
CA VAL A 105 -4.10 1.77 -1.99
C VAL A 105 -3.25 2.33 -0.84
N PRO A 106 -3.25 1.71 0.34
CA PRO A 106 -2.18 1.95 1.30
C PRO A 106 -0.85 1.40 0.77
N VAL A 107 0.15 2.26 0.69
CA VAL A 107 1.52 1.94 0.23
C VAL A 107 2.44 1.86 1.45
N ASP A 108 2.96 0.68 1.73
CA ASP A 108 3.69 0.42 2.99
C ASP A 108 5.02 -0.34 2.77
N PRO A 109 6.04 0.32 2.21
CA PRO A 109 7.30 -0.32 1.84
C PRO A 109 8.05 -0.91 3.05
N VAL A 110 7.94 -0.30 4.25
CA VAL A 110 8.65 -0.75 5.44
C VAL A 110 8.17 -2.12 5.91
N VAL A 111 6.94 -2.51 5.57
CA VAL A 111 6.36 -3.83 5.90
C VAL A 111 7.13 -4.99 5.27
N SER A 112 7.82 -4.81 4.14
CA SER A 112 8.66 -5.86 3.54
C SER A 112 9.86 -6.26 4.41
N GLN A 113 10.22 -5.46 5.40
CA GLN A 113 11.42 -5.65 6.23
C GLN A 113 11.12 -6.32 7.58
N ILE A 114 9.85 -6.61 7.88
CA ILE A 114 9.47 -7.16 9.18
C ILE A 114 9.18 -8.67 9.12
N SER A 115 9.36 -9.35 10.26
CA SER A 115 9.04 -10.78 10.35
C SER A 115 7.54 -11.06 10.30
N PRO A 116 7.10 -12.29 9.94
CA PRO A 116 5.71 -12.70 10.01
C PRO A 116 5.06 -12.50 11.39
N THR A 117 5.82 -12.76 12.46
CA THR A 117 5.34 -12.52 13.83
C THR A 117 5.10 -11.04 14.10
N HIS A 118 6.01 -10.18 13.64
CA HIS A 118 5.86 -8.74 13.79
C HIS A 118 4.66 -8.22 12.98
N PHE A 119 4.48 -8.72 11.75
CA PHE A 119 3.31 -8.42 10.93
C PHE A 119 2.01 -8.75 11.66
N LYS A 120 1.90 -9.96 12.24
CA LYS A 120 0.71 -10.38 13.01
C LYS A 120 0.42 -9.46 14.19
N ASN A 121 1.48 -9.02 14.89
CA ASN A 121 1.32 -8.23 16.11
C ASN A 121 0.94 -6.77 15.88
N PHE A 122 1.36 -6.17 14.77
CA PHE A 122 1.26 -4.71 14.57
C PHE A 122 0.59 -4.29 13.27
N VAL A 123 0.58 -5.14 12.23
CA VAL A 123 0.13 -4.76 10.89
C VAL A 123 -1.21 -5.41 10.53
N PHE A 124 -1.43 -6.64 10.95
CA PHE A 124 -2.56 -7.45 10.50
C PHE A 124 -3.92 -6.77 10.78
N GLU A 125 -4.24 -6.47 12.03
CA GLU A 125 -5.52 -5.87 12.42
C GLU A 125 -5.74 -4.46 11.84
N PRO A 126 -4.75 -3.53 11.86
CA PRO A 126 -4.82 -2.28 11.13
C PRO A 126 -5.27 -2.42 9.67
N TYR A 127 -4.64 -3.32 8.93
CA TYR A 127 -4.98 -3.51 7.51
C TYR A 127 -6.31 -4.21 7.30
N ALA A 128 -6.64 -5.22 8.10
CA ALA A 128 -7.96 -5.85 8.07
C ALA A 128 -9.09 -4.82 8.34
N LYS A 129 -8.86 -3.86 9.24
CA LYS A 129 -9.78 -2.75 9.51
C LYS A 129 -9.93 -1.83 8.30
N ILE A 130 -8.81 -1.42 7.68
CA ILE A 130 -8.81 -0.55 6.49
C ILE A 130 -9.55 -1.20 5.33
N PHE A 131 -9.23 -2.45 4.98
CA PHE A 131 -9.83 -3.12 3.83
C PHE A 131 -11.31 -3.42 4.05
N ARG A 132 -11.72 -3.77 5.26
CA ARG A 132 -13.13 -3.90 5.62
C ARG A 132 -13.88 -2.56 5.48
N HIS A 133 -13.28 -1.45 5.91
CA HIS A 133 -13.86 -0.12 5.78
C HIS A 133 -14.08 0.26 4.30
N ILE A 134 -13.06 0.09 3.46
CA ILE A 134 -13.12 0.39 2.02
C ILE A 134 -14.21 -0.45 1.35
N ARG A 135 -14.27 -1.74 1.64
CA ARG A 135 -15.30 -2.65 1.10
C ARG A 135 -16.71 -2.25 1.53
N ASN A 136 -16.90 -1.84 2.78
CA ASN A 136 -18.20 -1.36 3.27
C ASN A 136 -18.66 -0.08 2.59
N LYS A 137 -17.75 0.69 2.00
CA LYS A 137 -18.02 1.88 1.17
C LYS A 137 -18.25 1.53 -0.32
N GLY A 138 -18.17 0.26 -0.70
CA GLY A 138 -18.40 -0.21 -2.07
C GLY A 138 -17.23 0.00 -3.03
N ALA A 139 -16.03 0.27 -2.53
CA ALA A 139 -14.81 0.43 -3.32
C ALA A 139 -13.89 -0.79 -3.20
N PHE A 140 -12.91 -0.87 -4.09
CA PHE A 140 -11.87 -1.89 -4.05
C PHE A 140 -10.64 -1.43 -3.26
N SER A 141 -9.90 -2.39 -2.74
CA SER A 141 -8.67 -2.16 -1.99
C SER A 141 -7.49 -2.88 -2.61
N SER A 142 -6.31 -2.25 -2.57
CA SER A 142 -5.05 -2.89 -2.98
C SER A 142 -3.98 -2.67 -1.92
N PHE A 143 -3.30 -3.72 -1.49
CA PHE A 143 -2.20 -3.60 -0.55
C PHE A 143 -0.87 -3.57 -1.31
N PHE A 144 -0.19 -2.43 -1.33
CA PHE A 144 1.08 -2.29 -2.01
C PHE A 144 2.26 -2.29 -1.04
N VAL A 145 3.16 -3.26 -1.22
CA VAL A 145 4.41 -3.40 -0.44
C VAL A 145 5.59 -3.49 -1.41
N CYS A 146 6.43 -2.46 -1.43
CA CYS A 146 7.70 -2.48 -2.16
C CYS A 146 8.73 -3.38 -1.46
N GLY A 147 9.67 -3.93 -2.22
CA GLY A 147 10.68 -4.86 -1.71
C GLY A 147 10.17 -6.30 -1.61
N ASN A 148 11.03 -7.20 -1.16
CA ASN A 148 10.69 -8.62 -1.13
C ASN A 148 9.75 -8.97 0.03
N ALA A 149 8.45 -8.98 -0.25
CA ALA A 149 7.39 -9.31 0.68
C ALA A 149 6.99 -10.82 0.68
N THR A 150 7.74 -11.69 -0.01
CA THR A 150 7.39 -13.10 -0.19
C THR A 150 7.09 -13.81 1.13
N HIS A 151 7.86 -13.53 2.19
CA HIS A 151 7.74 -14.19 3.50
C HIS A 151 6.49 -13.80 4.32
N ILE A 152 5.78 -12.73 3.92
CA ILE A 152 4.56 -12.25 4.57
C ILE A 152 3.35 -12.25 3.62
N LEU A 153 3.53 -12.68 2.38
CA LEU A 153 2.50 -12.58 1.32
C LEU A 153 1.18 -13.26 1.72
N GLU A 154 1.26 -14.44 2.35
CA GLU A 154 0.08 -15.14 2.85
C GLU A 154 -0.68 -14.33 3.92
N LEU A 155 0.07 -13.72 4.85
CA LEU A 155 -0.53 -12.86 5.87
C LEU A 155 -1.17 -11.61 5.26
N MET A 156 -0.59 -11.07 4.20
CA MET A 156 -1.20 -9.97 3.45
C MET A 156 -2.53 -10.39 2.84
N CYS A 157 -2.62 -11.56 2.21
CA CYS A 157 -3.89 -12.13 1.70
C CYS A 157 -4.94 -12.30 2.83
N GLN A 158 -4.51 -12.78 3.99
CA GLN A 158 -5.39 -13.00 5.15
C GLN A 158 -5.99 -11.70 5.71
N THR A 159 -5.40 -10.52 5.46
CA THR A 159 -6.03 -9.22 5.79
C THR A 159 -7.20 -8.88 4.86
N LYS A 160 -7.42 -9.69 3.81
CA LYS A 160 -8.54 -9.62 2.86
C LYS A 160 -8.59 -8.31 2.04
N PRO A 161 -7.51 -7.89 1.39
CA PRO A 161 -7.60 -6.90 0.32
C PRO A 161 -8.26 -7.53 -0.91
N ASP A 162 -8.73 -6.69 -1.85
CA ASP A 162 -9.21 -7.18 -3.16
C ASP A 162 -8.03 -7.49 -4.10
N SER A 163 -6.91 -6.79 -3.92
CA SER A 163 -5.66 -7.08 -4.65
C SER A 163 -4.42 -6.80 -3.82
N LEU A 164 -3.30 -7.41 -4.22
CA LEU A 164 -1.96 -7.06 -3.80
C LEU A 164 -1.20 -6.45 -4.97
N ALA A 165 -0.32 -5.49 -4.70
CA ALA A 165 0.70 -5.06 -5.66
C ALA A 165 2.08 -5.37 -5.07
N VAL A 166 2.94 -6.01 -5.87
CA VAL A 166 4.23 -6.53 -5.41
C VAL A 166 5.39 -6.03 -6.26
N ASP A 167 6.53 -5.92 -5.60
CA ASP A 167 7.81 -5.49 -6.16
C ASP A 167 8.41 -6.53 -7.13
N GLU A 168 9.30 -6.08 -8.02
CA GLU A 168 10.04 -6.91 -8.98
C GLU A 168 10.84 -8.05 -8.33
N ASN A 169 11.15 -7.95 -7.02
CA ASN A 169 11.87 -8.98 -6.26
C ASN A 169 10.99 -10.16 -5.79
N VAL A 170 9.69 -10.10 -6.02
CA VAL A 170 8.75 -11.19 -5.69
C VAL A 170 8.59 -12.12 -6.89
N ASN A 171 8.68 -13.44 -6.67
CA ASN A 171 8.35 -14.38 -7.75
C ASN A 171 6.86 -14.33 -8.04
N ILE A 172 6.49 -13.67 -9.15
CA ILE A 172 5.10 -13.41 -9.49
C ILE A 172 4.29 -14.68 -9.77
N VAL A 173 4.89 -15.72 -10.32
CA VAL A 173 4.21 -16.98 -10.61
C VAL A 173 3.81 -17.70 -9.32
N ALA A 174 4.73 -17.79 -8.37
CA ALA A 174 4.46 -18.37 -7.06
C ALA A 174 3.47 -17.49 -6.27
N ALA A 175 3.63 -16.19 -6.34
CA ALA A 175 2.75 -15.24 -5.69
C ALA A 175 1.32 -15.30 -6.25
N HIS A 176 1.15 -15.33 -7.57
CA HIS A 176 -0.16 -15.45 -8.22
C HIS A 176 -0.88 -16.73 -7.81
N LYS A 177 -0.17 -17.89 -7.79
CA LYS A 177 -0.76 -19.14 -7.32
C LYS A 177 -1.26 -19.07 -5.88
N LEU A 178 -0.49 -18.39 -5.01
CA LEU A 178 -0.88 -18.20 -3.62
C LEU A 178 -2.09 -17.28 -3.50
N THR A 179 -2.05 -16.09 -4.11
CA THR A 179 -3.13 -15.10 -4.02
C THR A 179 -4.43 -15.58 -4.63
N ASP A 180 -4.37 -16.36 -5.71
CA ASP A 180 -5.54 -16.98 -6.35
C ASP A 180 -6.26 -17.95 -5.39
N SER A 181 -5.52 -18.66 -4.53
CA SER A 181 -6.13 -19.54 -3.50
C SER A 181 -6.89 -18.77 -2.40
N TYR A 182 -6.68 -17.47 -2.28
CA TYR A 182 -7.38 -16.55 -1.38
C TYR A 182 -8.43 -15.68 -2.09
N ASP A 183 -8.63 -15.87 -3.40
CA ASP A 183 -9.48 -15.03 -4.26
C ASP A 183 -9.03 -13.54 -4.21
N VAL A 184 -7.72 -13.31 -4.15
CA VAL A 184 -7.08 -11.99 -4.15
C VAL A 184 -6.36 -11.80 -5.47
N ALA A 185 -6.64 -10.71 -6.18
CA ALA A 185 -5.88 -10.37 -7.40
C ALA A 185 -4.44 -9.96 -7.05
N ILE A 186 -3.51 -10.16 -7.99
CA ILE A 186 -2.12 -9.69 -7.83
C ILE A 186 -1.73 -8.78 -8.99
N GLY A 187 -1.11 -7.66 -8.65
CA GLY A 187 -0.52 -6.70 -9.58
C GLY A 187 1.01 -6.73 -9.53
N GLY A 188 1.62 -6.52 -10.67
CA GLY A 188 3.07 -6.46 -10.81
C GLY A 188 3.54 -7.16 -12.08
N ASN A 189 4.80 -7.43 -12.21
CA ASN A 189 5.94 -6.83 -11.49
C ASN A 189 7.08 -6.64 -12.49
N ILE A 190 6.78 -5.84 -13.55
CA ILE A 190 7.79 -5.50 -14.54
C ILE A 190 8.94 -4.78 -13.83
N PRO A 191 10.21 -5.22 -14.06
CA PRO A 191 11.37 -4.62 -13.44
C PRO A 191 11.50 -3.13 -13.77
N LEU A 192 11.53 -2.29 -12.73
CA LEU A 192 11.60 -0.84 -12.86
C LEU A 192 12.94 -0.37 -13.46
N THR A 193 14.04 -0.89 -12.91
CA THR A 193 15.38 -0.41 -13.28
C THR A 193 15.88 -1.07 -14.57
N THR A 194 15.86 -2.37 -14.64
CA THR A 194 16.48 -3.11 -15.75
C THR A 194 15.65 -3.09 -17.02
N ALA A 195 14.32 -3.07 -16.91
CA ALA A 195 13.44 -3.01 -18.07
C ALA A 195 12.99 -1.55 -18.37
N LEU A 196 12.27 -0.91 -17.45
CA LEU A 196 11.61 0.37 -17.75
C LEU A 196 12.59 1.54 -17.86
N LEU A 197 13.61 1.64 -16.98
CA LEU A 197 14.55 2.75 -16.98
C LEU A 197 15.71 2.57 -17.97
N LEU A 198 16.34 1.39 -17.96
CA LEU A 198 17.57 1.13 -18.71
C LEU A 198 17.35 0.27 -19.96
N GLY A 199 16.22 -0.42 -20.07
CA GLY A 199 15.90 -1.29 -21.19
C GLY A 199 15.42 -0.51 -22.42
N THR A 200 15.58 -1.11 -23.59
CA THR A 200 15.01 -0.62 -24.86
C THR A 200 13.51 -0.92 -24.93
N GLN A 201 12.82 -0.36 -25.90
CA GLN A 201 11.42 -0.71 -26.18
C GLN A 201 11.24 -2.22 -26.42
N LEU A 202 12.20 -2.86 -27.11
CA LEU A 202 12.15 -4.30 -27.40
C LEU A 202 12.34 -5.12 -26.10
N ASP A 203 13.23 -4.70 -25.21
CA ASP A 203 13.42 -5.36 -23.92
C ASP A 203 12.14 -5.29 -23.07
N ASN A 204 11.50 -4.13 -23.02
CA ASN A 204 10.23 -3.95 -22.33
C ASN A 204 9.10 -4.82 -22.90
N MET A 205 8.98 -4.90 -24.23
CA MET A 205 8.02 -5.77 -24.88
C MET A 205 8.28 -7.25 -24.54
N LYS A 206 9.54 -7.69 -24.61
CA LYS A 206 9.92 -9.06 -24.28
C LYS A 206 9.59 -9.40 -22.83
N VAL A 207 10.03 -8.56 -21.88
CA VAL A 207 9.75 -8.76 -20.45
C VAL A 207 8.24 -8.81 -20.18
N GLY A 208 7.45 -7.95 -20.83
CA GLY A 208 6.00 -7.96 -20.68
C GLY A 208 5.36 -9.25 -21.22
N ILE A 209 5.80 -9.74 -22.38
CA ILE A 209 5.32 -11.00 -22.96
C ILE A 209 5.72 -12.17 -22.06
N ASP A 210 6.99 -12.27 -21.67
CA ASP A 210 7.51 -13.34 -20.82
C ASP A 210 6.76 -13.40 -19.48
N LEU A 211 6.42 -12.23 -18.90
CA LEU A 211 5.64 -12.12 -17.66
C LEU A 211 4.24 -12.71 -17.86
N ILE A 212 3.52 -12.30 -18.90
CA ILE A 212 2.17 -12.77 -19.19
C ILE A 212 2.16 -14.28 -19.50
N ASP A 213 3.14 -14.75 -20.26
CA ASP A 213 3.24 -16.17 -20.67
C ASP A 213 3.70 -17.08 -19.52
N SER A 214 4.38 -16.53 -18.51
CA SER A 214 4.76 -17.28 -17.32
C SER A 214 3.59 -17.67 -16.41
N LEU A 215 2.44 -16.99 -16.56
CA LEU A 215 1.25 -17.24 -15.75
C LEU A 215 0.38 -18.35 -16.39
N ASN A 216 -0.01 -19.34 -15.59
CA ASN A 216 -0.90 -20.43 -16.02
C ASN A 216 -2.33 -19.95 -16.36
N THR A 217 -2.72 -18.83 -15.79
CA THR A 217 -4.00 -18.16 -16.02
C THR A 217 -3.81 -16.65 -15.92
N ARG A 218 -4.60 -15.90 -16.67
CA ARG A 218 -4.63 -14.42 -16.60
C ARG A 218 -5.75 -13.90 -15.69
N LYS A 219 -6.48 -14.79 -15.05
CA LYS A 219 -7.50 -14.43 -14.07
C LYS A 219 -6.82 -13.85 -12.83
N ASN A 220 -7.43 -12.85 -12.21
CA ASN A 220 -6.93 -12.20 -10.99
C ASN A 220 -5.50 -11.64 -11.12
N PHE A 221 -5.13 -11.19 -12.33
CA PHE A 221 -3.82 -10.58 -12.59
C PHE A 221 -3.95 -9.15 -13.12
N ILE A 222 -3.20 -8.23 -12.54
CA ILE A 222 -3.11 -6.83 -12.95
C ILE A 222 -1.70 -6.59 -13.48
N PHE A 223 -1.58 -6.39 -14.78
CA PHE A 223 -0.29 -6.13 -15.43
C PHE A 223 0.20 -4.72 -15.08
N SER A 224 1.29 -4.62 -14.35
CA SER A 224 1.85 -3.34 -13.89
C SER A 224 3.37 -3.42 -13.66
N PRO A 225 4.05 -2.28 -13.50
CA PRO A 225 5.39 -2.24 -12.91
C PRO A 225 5.41 -2.82 -11.50
N GLY A 226 6.62 -3.25 -11.06
CA GLY A 226 6.88 -3.76 -9.71
C GLY A 226 7.12 -2.66 -8.68
#